data_038e222fb4d839b07ed427331cadea23
#
_entry.id   038e222fb4d839b07ed427331cadea23
#
_cell.length_a   1.000
_cell.length_b   1.000
_cell.length_c   1.000
_cell.angle_alpha   90.00
_cell.angle_beta   90.00
_cell.angle_gamma   90.00
#
_symmetry.space_group_name_H-M   'P 1'
#
loop_
_entity.id
_entity.type
_entity.pdbx_description
1 polymer ?
#
loop_
_entity_poly.entity_id
_entity_poly.type
_entity_poly.pdbx_seq_one_letter_code
_entity_poly.pdbx_strand_id
1 'polypeptide(L)'
;MEDKIKLLKEKQAEAMLGGGKERIEKQHAKGKLTARERIHFLMDEGSFEEIGMLVTHRSTNFGLDKTKFLGDGVVTGYGTIEGRLVYVFSQDFTVLGGSLAEAHAQKICRIMDLAMENGAPLIGLNDSGGARIQEGVVSLGGYADIFYKNTLASGVIPQLSAIMGPCAGGAVYSPALTDYIFMVENSSYMFVTGPNVVKTVTHEEVTSEELGGASAHSIKSGVTHFTSENEVACIQDIKNLLKYVPQNCEEESPQYEYESADEIREALNSIIPSNPNQPYDIKEVISSTIDSGSFYEVHKDYAENIVVGFGLLGGKSIGIVANQPAFLAGVLDNKASEKAARFVRFCDCFNIPLLVFEDVPGFLPGTDQEWNGIIKNGAKLLYAFCEATVPRITVITRKAYGGAYDVMNSKHIGADMNYAWPSAEIAVMGAKGASEIIFKREITGADNPEEKWKEKEAEYAELFANPYNAAARGFVDEVIEPKQTREKLIKAFDMLKNKVANLPKKKHGNIPL
;
A
#
# COMPACT_ATOMS: atom_id res chain seq x y z
N MET A 1 -21.92 36.85 -31.61
CA MET A 1 -21.57 36.06 -30.43
C MET A 1 -22.32 34.74 -30.41
N GLU A 2 -23.59 34.72 -30.74
CA GLU A 2 -24.43 33.48 -30.74
C GLU A 2 -23.84 32.33 -31.60
N ASP A 3 -23.41 32.63 -32.84
CA ASP A 3 -22.80 31.63 -33.71
C ASP A 3 -21.48 31.04 -33.13
N LYS A 4 -20.71 31.90 -32.44
CA LYS A 4 -19.48 31.45 -31.77
C LYS A 4 -19.77 30.54 -30.56
N ILE A 5 -20.81 30.86 -29.80
CA ILE A 5 -21.28 30.02 -28.67
C ILE A 5 -21.84 28.71 -29.20
N LYS A 6 -22.58 28.73 -30.31
CA LYS A 6 -23.08 27.53 -30.96
C LYS A 6 -21.95 26.61 -31.37
N LEU A 7 -20.93 27.15 -32.07
CA LEU A 7 -19.74 26.37 -32.46
C LEU A 7 -18.99 25.78 -31.23
N LEU A 8 -18.87 26.55 -30.13
CA LEU A 8 -18.26 26.03 -28.90
C LEU A 8 -19.04 24.80 -28.36
N LYS A 9 -20.37 24.93 -28.28
CA LYS A 9 -21.24 23.83 -27.80
C LYS A 9 -21.15 22.61 -28.71
N GLU A 10 -21.06 22.79 -30.02
CA GLU A 10 -20.85 21.68 -30.98
C GLU A 10 -19.52 20.99 -30.75
N LYS A 11 -18.41 21.74 -30.55
CA LYS A 11 -17.09 21.17 -30.22
C LYS A 11 -17.08 20.45 -28.87
N GLN A 12 -17.73 20.98 -27.86
CA GLN A 12 -17.88 20.32 -26.57
C GLN A 12 -18.67 19.00 -26.71
N ALA A 13 -19.78 19.02 -27.45
CA ALA A 13 -20.56 17.81 -27.71
C ALA A 13 -19.77 16.76 -28.49
N GLU A 14 -18.94 17.17 -29.47
CA GLU A 14 -18.02 16.29 -30.18
C GLU A 14 -17.00 15.66 -29.23
N ALA A 15 -16.37 16.46 -28.36
CA ALA A 15 -15.38 15.99 -27.38
C ALA A 15 -15.98 14.99 -26.37
N MET A 16 -17.23 15.17 -25.97
CA MET A 16 -17.95 14.25 -25.05
C MET A 16 -18.12 12.85 -25.64
N LEU A 17 -18.11 12.70 -26.98
CA LEU A 17 -18.26 11.40 -27.63
C LEU A 17 -16.96 10.59 -27.73
N GLY A 18 -15.80 11.19 -27.42
CA GLY A 18 -14.52 10.49 -27.50
C GLY A 18 -14.28 9.81 -28.85
N GLY A 19 -14.20 8.49 -28.87
CA GLY A 19 -14.04 7.70 -30.09
C GLY A 19 -15.32 7.48 -30.90
N GLY A 20 -16.48 8.02 -30.44
CA GLY A 20 -17.78 7.90 -31.08
C GLY A 20 -18.68 6.80 -30.51
N LYS A 21 -19.97 6.91 -30.76
CA LYS A 21 -21.04 6.05 -30.17
C LYS A 21 -20.76 4.55 -30.32
N GLU A 22 -20.39 4.11 -31.52
CA GLU A 22 -20.12 2.69 -31.77
C GLU A 22 -19.02 2.11 -30.88
N ARG A 23 -17.96 2.89 -30.62
CA ARG A 23 -16.85 2.46 -29.75
C ARG A 23 -17.24 2.50 -28.28
N ILE A 24 -18.09 3.46 -27.88
CA ILE A 24 -18.67 3.51 -26.54
C ILE A 24 -19.54 2.27 -26.30
N GLU A 25 -20.42 1.92 -27.23
CA GLU A 25 -21.26 0.71 -27.13
C GLU A 25 -20.41 -0.56 -27.02
N LYS A 26 -19.30 -0.66 -27.78
CA LYS A 26 -18.35 -1.78 -27.66
C LYS A 26 -17.65 -1.82 -26.29
N GLN A 27 -17.40 -0.67 -25.67
CA GLN A 27 -16.82 -0.55 -24.32
C GLN A 27 -17.83 -1.08 -23.29
N HIS A 28 -19.08 -0.62 -23.35
CA HIS A 28 -20.15 -1.05 -22.48
C HIS A 28 -20.48 -2.55 -22.63
N ALA A 29 -20.46 -3.07 -23.87
CA ALA A 29 -20.68 -4.50 -24.12
C ALA A 29 -19.64 -5.42 -23.44
N LYS A 30 -18.48 -4.87 -23.06
CA LYS A 30 -17.44 -5.56 -22.26
C LYS A 30 -17.62 -5.35 -20.75
N GLY A 31 -18.69 -4.72 -20.31
CA GLY A 31 -18.90 -4.37 -18.89
C GLY A 31 -18.04 -3.21 -18.37
N LYS A 32 -17.43 -2.43 -19.26
CA LYS A 32 -16.51 -1.33 -18.91
C LYS A 32 -17.18 0.03 -19.05
N LEU A 33 -16.86 0.94 -18.17
CA LEU A 33 -17.27 2.33 -18.23
C LEU A 33 -16.37 3.12 -19.21
N THR A 34 -16.89 4.24 -19.72
CA THR A 34 -16.07 5.23 -20.44
C THR A 34 -15.21 6.04 -19.48
N ALA A 35 -14.19 6.73 -19.99
CA ALA A 35 -13.33 7.60 -19.19
C ALA A 35 -14.12 8.66 -18.41
N ARG A 36 -15.18 9.23 -19.01
CA ARG A 36 -16.03 10.26 -18.39
C ARG A 36 -16.96 9.69 -17.33
N GLU A 37 -17.54 8.51 -17.57
CA GLU A 37 -18.38 7.83 -16.59
C GLU A 37 -17.57 7.46 -15.35
N ARG A 38 -16.33 6.99 -15.50
CA ARG A 38 -15.42 6.73 -14.39
C ARG A 38 -15.18 7.97 -13.53
N ILE A 39 -14.94 9.13 -14.15
CA ILE A 39 -14.79 10.41 -13.44
C ILE A 39 -16.10 10.80 -12.74
N HIS A 40 -17.24 10.63 -13.40
CA HIS A 40 -18.55 10.90 -12.80
C HIS A 40 -18.81 10.08 -11.54
N PHE A 41 -18.45 8.78 -11.54
CA PHE A 41 -18.55 7.95 -10.34
C PHE A 41 -17.52 8.32 -9.27
N LEU A 42 -16.35 8.84 -9.67
CA LEU A 42 -15.27 9.19 -8.75
C LEU A 42 -15.52 10.50 -8.01
N MET A 43 -15.98 11.54 -8.71
CA MET A 43 -16.12 12.90 -8.18
C MET A 43 -17.48 13.15 -7.54
N ASP A 44 -17.54 14.14 -6.67
CA ASP A 44 -18.79 14.69 -6.16
C ASP A 44 -19.60 15.26 -7.32
N GLU A 45 -20.91 15.15 -7.25
CA GLU A 45 -21.83 15.58 -8.31
C GLU A 45 -21.62 17.06 -8.65
N GLY A 46 -21.36 17.35 -9.92
CA GLY A 46 -21.19 18.72 -10.44
C GLY A 46 -19.86 19.39 -10.09
N SER A 47 -18.94 18.70 -9.41
CA SER A 47 -17.65 19.29 -9.00
C SER A 47 -16.55 19.20 -10.07
N PHE A 48 -16.70 18.34 -11.06
CA PHE A 48 -15.64 18.09 -12.04
C PHE A 48 -15.51 19.23 -13.08
N GLU A 49 -14.31 19.79 -13.18
CA GLU A 49 -13.91 20.77 -14.18
C GLU A 49 -12.84 20.18 -15.12
N GLU A 50 -13.21 20.02 -16.39
CA GLU A 50 -12.31 19.43 -17.40
C GLU A 50 -11.30 20.45 -17.93
N ILE A 51 -10.03 20.07 -17.98
CA ILE A 51 -8.93 20.84 -18.55
C ILE A 51 -8.44 20.19 -19.83
N GLY A 52 -8.32 20.96 -20.92
CA GLY A 52 -7.77 20.46 -22.18
C GLY A 52 -8.74 19.65 -23.03
N MET A 53 -10.05 19.81 -22.88
CA MET A 53 -11.09 19.11 -23.65
C MET A 53 -10.89 19.22 -25.17
N LEU A 54 -10.40 20.34 -25.68
CA LEU A 54 -10.26 20.60 -27.12
C LEU A 54 -8.85 20.34 -27.66
N VAL A 55 -7.94 19.82 -26.85
CA VAL A 55 -6.58 19.42 -27.29
C VAL A 55 -6.69 18.25 -28.27
N THR A 56 -5.86 18.27 -29.32
CA THR A 56 -5.77 17.19 -30.30
C THR A 56 -4.33 16.77 -30.49
N HIS A 57 -4.11 15.55 -30.99
CA HIS A 57 -2.78 15.08 -31.41
C HIS A 57 -2.23 15.93 -32.57
N ARG A 58 -0.89 15.95 -32.72
CA ARG A 58 -0.18 16.73 -33.76
C ARG A 58 0.31 15.88 -34.90
N SER A 59 0.08 14.56 -34.85
CA SER A 59 0.51 13.65 -35.89
C SER A 59 -0.15 13.94 -37.25
N THR A 60 0.65 13.84 -38.31
CA THR A 60 0.22 13.99 -39.70
C THR A 60 0.42 12.70 -40.49
N ASN A 61 0.97 11.65 -39.87
CA ASN A 61 1.28 10.37 -40.53
C ASN A 61 0.13 9.37 -40.38
N PHE A 62 0.13 8.36 -41.24
CA PHE A 62 -0.79 7.20 -41.18
C PHE A 62 -2.28 7.59 -41.16
N GLY A 63 -2.65 8.69 -41.84
CA GLY A 63 -4.03 9.18 -41.94
C GLY A 63 -4.53 9.96 -40.71
N LEU A 64 -3.68 10.18 -39.72
CA LEU A 64 -4.05 10.95 -38.53
C LEU A 64 -4.17 12.47 -38.78
N ASP A 65 -3.67 12.94 -39.93
CA ASP A 65 -3.93 14.31 -40.41
C ASP A 65 -5.42 14.56 -40.68
N LYS A 66 -6.15 13.52 -41.13
CA LYS A 66 -7.58 13.58 -41.49
C LYS A 66 -8.53 13.30 -40.31
N THR A 67 -8.03 12.68 -39.25
CA THR A 67 -8.85 12.27 -38.10
C THR A 67 -8.29 12.85 -36.83
N LYS A 68 -8.97 13.87 -36.29
CA LYS A 68 -8.61 14.54 -35.04
C LYS A 68 -9.64 14.19 -33.98
N PHE A 69 -9.18 13.60 -32.87
CA PHE A 69 -10.02 13.36 -31.72
C PHE A 69 -9.80 14.46 -30.69
N LEU A 70 -10.87 15.14 -30.28
CA LEU A 70 -10.81 16.13 -29.20
C LEU A 70 -10.53 15.44 -27.86
N GLY A 71 -9.61 16.01 -27.08
CA GLY A 71 -9.15 15.42 -25.82
C GLY A 71 -7.99 14.44 -25.97
N ASP A 72 -7.65 14.02 -27.18
CA ASP A 72 -6.54 13.10 -27.53
C ASP A 72 -6.47 11.83 -26.67
N GLY A 73 -7.63 11.22 -26.37
CA GLY A 73 -7.70 9.92 -25.69
C GLY A 73 -7.46 9.98 -24.18
N VAL A 74 -7.49 11.16 -23.56
CA VAL A 74 -7.46 11.30 -22.11
C VAL A 74 -8.32 12.46 -21.63
N VAL A 75 -9.16 12.21 -20.64
CA VAL A 75 -9.93 13.24 -19.93
C VAL A 75 -9.13 13.65 -18.71
N THR A 76 -8.87 14.94 -18.55
CA THR A 76 -8.04 15.49 -17.48
C THR A 76 -8.76 16.65 -16.81
N GLY A 77 -8.62 16.80 -15.50
CA GLY A 77 -9.26 17.89 -14.78
C GLY A 77 -9.09 17.75 -13.26
N TYR A 78 -9.94 18.47 -12.55
CA TYR A 78 -10.00 18.45 -11.09
C TYR A 78 -11.45 18.49 -10.61
N GLY A 79 -11.66 18.12 -9.38
CA GLY A 79 -12.96 18.16 -8.71
C GLY A 79 -12.81 17.84 -7.25
N THR A 80 -13.90 17.47 -6.59
CA THR A 80 -13.85 17.06 -5.18
C THR A 80 -14.29 15.62 -4.99
N ILE A 81 -13.77 15.00 -3.94
CA ILE A 81 -14.25 13.73 -3.38
C ILE A 81 -14.53 13.97 -1.90
N GLU A 82 -15.78 13.83 -1.49
CA GLU A 82 -16.23 14.16 -0.13
C GLU A 82 -15.76 15.59 0.29
N GLY A 83 -15.86 16.55 -0.65
CA GLY A 83 -15.46 17.95 -0.48
C GLY A 83 -13.95 18.22 -0.58
N ARG A 84 -13.09 17.21 -0.68
CA ARG A 84 -11.64 17.36 -0.80
C ARG A 84 -11.21 17.50 -2.26
N LEU A 85 -10.37 18.50 -2.55
CA LEU A 85 -9.81 18.72 -3.89
C LEU A 85 -8.94 17.52 -4.31
N VAL A 86 -9.17 17.04 -5.53
CA VAL A 86 -8.34 16.01 -6.18
C VAL A 86 -8.16 16.34 -7.65
N TYR A 87 -7.04 15.91 -8.21
CA TYR A 87 -6.75 15.97 -9.64
C TYR A 87 -6.86 14.58 -10.25
N VAL A 88 -7.36 14.50 -11.48
CA VAL A 88 -7.61 13.23 -12.15
C VAL A 88 -7.23 13.28 -13.62
N PHE A 89 -6.71 12.17 -14.11
CA PHE A 89 -6.71 11.85 -15.52
C PHE A 89 -7.36 10.47 -15.73
N SER A 90 -8.15 10.34 -16.79
CA SER A 90 -8.80 9.08 -17.18
C SER A 90 -8.54 8.80 -18.66
N GLN A 91 -7.85 7.71 -18.95
CA GLN A 91 -7.56 7.33 -20.34
C GLN A 91 -8.80 6.77 -21.02
N ASP A 92 -9.06 7.24 -22.23
CA ASP A 92 -10.21 6.86 -23.04
C ASP A 92 -9.82 5.80 -24.08
N PHE A 93 -10.09 4.54 -23.77
CA PHE A 93 -9.81 3.42 -24.66
C PHE A 93 -10.55 3.49 -25.99
N THR A 94 -11.64 4.26 -26.07
CA THR A 94 -12.40 4.45 -27.31
C THR A 94 -11.63 5.27 -28.35
N VAL A 95 -10.64 6.06 -27.90
CA VAL A 95 -9.79 6.89 -28.77
C VAL A 95 -8.41 6.24 -28.91
N LEU A 96 -8.13 5.66 -30.07
CA LEU A 96 -6.85 5.03 -30.40
C LEU A 96 -6.36 4.03 -29.33
N GLY A 97 -7.30 3.31 -28.69
CA GLY A 97 -6.98 2.36 -27.62
C GLY A 97 -6.39 3.00 -26.35
N GLY A 98 -6.70 4.27 -26.09
CA GLY A 98 -6.13 5.01 -24.94
C GLY A 98 -4.60 5.18 -25.03
N SER A 99 -4.01 4.97 -26.21
CA SER A 99 -2.55 5.01 -26.39
C SER A 99 -1.98 6.41 -26.21
N LEU A 100 -0.84 6.48 -25.52
CA LEU A 100 -0.19 7.72 -25.13
C LEU A 100 0.77 8.22 -26.22
N ALA A 101 0.66 9.51 -26.51
CA ALA A 101 1.60 10.26 -27.34
C ALA A 101 1.81 11.67 -26.78
N GLU A 102 2.41 12.58 -27.55
CA GLU A 102 2.87 13.88 -27.09
C GLU A 102 1.74 14.70 -26.40
N ALA A 103 0.65 14.98 -27.10
CA ALA A 103 -0.43 15.83 -26.58
C ALA A 103 -1.17 15.18 -25.40
N HIS A 104 -1.38 13.88 -25.47
CA HIS A 104 -1.92 13.08 -24.38
C HIS A 104 -1.06 13.20 -23.11
N ALA A 105 0.25 12.99 -23.24
CA ALA A 105 1.20 13.11 -22.13
C ALA A 105 1.26 14.53 -21.57
N GLN A 106 1.27 15.56 -22.43
CA GLN A 106 1.28 16.95 -21.99
C GLN A 106 0.03 17.31 -21.14
N LYS A 107 -1.13 16.77 -21.49
CA LYS A 107 -2.33 16.93 -20.67
C LYS A 107 -2.18 16.31 -19.27
N ILE A 108 -1.67 15.08 -19.21
CA ILE A 108 -1.40 14.40 -17.92
C ILE A 108 -0.38 15.19 -17.11
N CYS A 109 0.76 15.54 -17.72
CA CYS A 109 1.80 16.34 -17.06
C CYS A 109 1.27 17.67 -16.52
N ARG A 110 0.39 18.36 -17.26
CA ARG A 110 -0.23 19.60 -16.78
C ARG A 110 -1.07 19.39 -15.52
N ILE A 111 -1.81 18.28 -15.45
CA ILE A 111 -2.60 17.94 -14.25
C ILE A 111 -1.70 17.58 -13.07
N MET A 112 -0.59 16.86 -13.33
CA MET A 112 0.41 16.53 -12.29
C MET A 112 1.04 17.81 -11.71
N ASP A 113 1.40 18.78 -12.55
CA ASP A 113 1.94 20.06 -12.09
C ASP A 113 0.93 20.79 -11.20
N LEU A 114 -0.32 20.89 -11.64
CA LEU A 114 -1.38 21.53 -10.87
C LEU A 114 -1.64 20.81 -9.53
N ALA A 115 -1.60 19.48 -9.51
CA ALA A 115 -1.76 18.69 -8.29
C ALA A 115 -0.64 19.01 -7.28
N MET A 116 0.62 19.03 -7.74
CA MET A 116 1.77 19.38 -6.89
C MET A 116 1.72 20.84 -6.42
N GLU A 117 1.41 21.79 -7.32
CA GLU A 117 1.32 23.22 -7.01
C GLU A 117 0.23 23.52 -5.96
N ASN A 118 -0.85 22.74 -5.94
CA ASN A 118 -1.97 22.91 -5.00
C ASN A 118 -1.96 21.92 -3.83
N GLY A 119 -0.94 21.04 -3.75
CA GLY A 119 -0.81 20.06 -2.68
C GLY A 119 -2.01 19.13 -2.56
N ALA A 120 -2.50 18.57 -3.67
CA ALA A 120 -3.69 17.74 -3.69
C ALA A 120 -3.42 16.36 -4.33
N PRO A 121 -4.14 15.30 -3.91
CA PRO A 121 -3.97 13.96 -4.47
C PRO A 121 -4.17 13.90 -5.98
N LEU A 122 -3.38 13.05 -6.64
CA LEU A 122 -3.49 12.74 -8.06
C LEU A 122 -4.04 11.33 -8.25
N ILE A 123 -5.08 11.19 -9.06
CA ILE A 123 -5.71 9.89 -9.37
C ILE A 123 -5.61 9.63 -10.87
N GLY A 124 -4.95 8.53 -11.24
CA GLY A 124 -4.88 8.04 -12.61
C GLY A 124 -5.83 6.87 -12.83
N LEU A 125 -6.77 7.00 -13.77
CA LEU A 125 -7.65 5.92 -14.23
C LEU A 125 -7.10 5.41 -15.56
N ASN A 126 -6.34 4.31 -15.50
CA ASN A 126 -5.51 3.83 -16.59
C ASN A 126 -6.25 2.77 -17.43
N ASP A 127 -6.33 3.00 -18.73
CA ASP A 127 -6.92 2.07 -19.70
C ASP A 127 -6.27 2.32 -21.07
N SER A 128 -5.09 1.70 -21.32
CA SER A 128 -4.21 2.06 -22.42
C SER A 128 -3.51 0.87 -23.04
N GLY A 129 -3.48 0.83 -24.35
CA GLY A 129 -2.67 -0.10 -25.13
C GLY A 129 -1.16 0.23 -25.13
N GLY A 130 -0.71 1.26 -24.39
CA GLY A 130 0.70 1.64 -24.32
C GLY A 130 1.06 2.84 -25.21
N ALA A 131 2.29 2.87 -25.72
CA ALA A 131 2.78 3.95 -26.58
C ALA A 131 2.07 3.97 -27.93
N ARG A 132 1.65 5.15 -28.40
CA ARG A 132 1.05 5.34 -29.72
C ARG A 132 2.14 5.22 -30.79
N ILE A 133 2.22 4.07 -31.46
CA ILE A 133 3.28 3.74 -32.40
C ILE A 133 3.32 4.66 -33.63
N GLN A 134 2.18 5.22 -34.00
CA GLN A 134 2.06 6.16 -35.13
C GLN A 134 2.79 7.48 -34.94
N GLU A 135 3.09 7.83 -33.69
CA GLU A 135 3.84 9.06 -33.35
C GLU A 135 5.31 8.79 -32.99
N GLY A 136 5.74 7.52 -33.02
CA GLY A 136 7.15 7.16 -32.87
C GLY A 136 7.75 7.54 -31.51
N VAL A 137 8.96 8.09 -31.52
CA VAL A 137 9.75 8.38 -30.32
C VAL A 137 9.13 9.42 -29.38
N VAL A 138 8.29 10.32 -29.88
CA VAL A 138 7.62 11.32 -29.04
C VAL A 138 6.65 10.68 -28.03
N SER A 139 6.10 9.50 -28.35
CA SER A 139 5.32 8.71 -27.42
C SER A 139 6.15 8.21 -26.24
N LEU A 140 7.41 7.82 -26.49
CA LEU A 140 8.35 7.41 -25.45
C LEU A 140 8.77 8.62 -24.58
N GLY A 141 9.02 9.77 -25.23
CA GLY A 141 9.30 11.03 -24.52
C GLY A 141 8.16 11.41 -23.58
N GLY A 142 6.90 11.28 -24.05
CA GLY A 142 5.74 11.56 -23.21
C GLY A 142 5.63 10.66 -21.98
N TYR A 143 5.96 9.37 -22.08
CA TYR A 143 6.06 8.50 -20.91
C TYR A 143 7.17 8.93 -19.97
N ALA A 144 8.35 9.27 -20.48
CA ALA A 144 9.49 9.71 -19.67
C ALA A 144 9.15 10.98 -18.88
N ASP A 145 8.44 11.93 -19.47
CA ASP A 145 7.98 13.15 -18.80
C ASP A 145 7.04 12.81 -17.61
N ILE A 146 6.13 11.87 -17.80
CA ILE A 146 5.24 11.40 -16.73
C ILE A 146 6.03 10.71 -15.62
N PHE A 147 6.96 9.79 -15.94
CA PHE A 147 7.79 9.10 -14.93
C PHE A 147 8.61 10.08 -14.09
N TYR A 148 9.17 11.09 -14.74
CA TYR A 148 9.90 12.14 -14.04
C TYR A 148 9.00 12.89 -13.05
N LYS A 149 7.78 13.25 -13.47
CA LYS A 149 6.80 13.91 -12.59
C LYS A 149 6.29 13.00 -11.48
N ASN A 150 6.04 11.71 -11.73
CA ASN A 150 5.72 10.76 -10.67
C ASN A 150 6.80 10.75 -9.59
N THR A 151 8.07 10.77 -10.00
CA THR A 151 9.20 10.79 -9.06
C THR A 151 9.26 12.09 -8.26
N LEU A 152 8.99 13.25 -8.87
CA LEU A 152 8.94 14.54 -8.17
C LEU A 152 7.77 14.63 -7.19
N ALA A 153 6.63 14.02 -7.53
CA ALA A 153 5.43 14.01 -6.70
C ALA A 153 5.50 12.99 -5.55
N SER A 154 6.43 12.03 -5.63
CA SER A 154 6.56 10.96 -4.63
C SER A 154 6.89 11.51 -3.24
N GLY A 155 6.05 11.17 -2.26
CA GLY A 155 6.15 11.68 -0.90
C GLY A 155 5.77 13.17 -0.74
N VAL A 156 5.28 13.83 -1.79
CA VAL A 156 4.77 15.21 -1.75
C VAL A 156 3.24 15.21 -1.73
N ILE A 157 2.63 14.52 -2.67
CA ILE A 157 1.18 14.33 -2.77
C ILE A 157 0.86 12.84 -2.92
N PRO A 158 -0.26 12.35 -2.40
CA PRO A 158 -0.72 10.99 -2.66
C PRO A 158 -0.98 10.77 -4.15
N GLN A 159 -0.41 9.70 -4.70
CA GLN A 159 -0.58 9.30 -6.09
C GLN A 159 -1.28 7.93 -6.16
N LEU A 160 -2.47 7.87 -6.73
CA LEU A 160 -3.28 6.67 -6.83
C LEU A 160 -3.48 6.26 -8.29
N SER A 161 -3.28 5.00 -8.61
CA SER A 161 -3.47 4.46 -9.95
C SER A 161 -4.50 3.33 -9.95
N ALA A 162 -5.59 3.49 -10.69
CA ALA A 162 -6.53 2.41 -10.93
C ALA A 162 -6.38 1.89 -12.36
N ILE A 163 -6.21 0.59 -12.48
CA ILE A 163 -6.09 -0.09 -13.78
C ILE A 163 -7.47 -0.57 -14.18
N MET A 164 -8.05 0.10 -15.18
CA MET A 164 -9.43 -0.11 -15.63
C MET A 164 -9.52 -0.93 -16.92
N GLY A 165 -8.39 -1.44 -17.39
CA GLY A 165 -8.29 -2.22 -18.60
C GLY A 165 -6.86 -2.66 -18.89
N PRO A 166 -6.47 -2.86 -20.17
CA PRO A 166 -5.08 -3.12 -20.51
C PRO A 166 -4.16 -1.99 -20.07
N CYS A 167 -3.00 -2.36 -19.55
CA CYS A 167 -1.91 -1.46 -19.21
C CYS A 167 -0.61 -2.20 -19.55
N ALA A 168 -0.03 -1.89 -20.73
CA ALA A 168 1.05 -2.69 -21.31
C ALA A 168 2.27 -1.84 -21.70
N GLY A 169 3.44 -2.44 -21.64
CA GLY A 169 4.69 -1.80 -22.03
C GLY A 169 5.03 -0.60 -21.13
N GLY A 170 5.34 0.55 -21.72
CA GLY A 170 5.65 1.78 -20.98
C GLY A 170 4.55 2.24 -20.00
N ALA A 171 3.30 1.86 -20.27
CA ALA A 171 2.17 2.25 -19.44
C ALA A 171 2.19 1.68 -18.01
N VAL A 172 2.91 0.58 -17.76
CA VAL A 172 2.94 -0.05 -16.41
C VAL A 172 3.85 0.67 -15.44
N TYR A 173 4.84 1.42 -15.92
CA TYR A 173 5.85 2.02 -15.04
C TYR A 173 5.33 3.24 -14.28
N SER A 174 4.48 4.07 -14.90
CA SER A 174 3.86 5.19 -14.18
C SER A 174 3.03 4.71 -12.98
N PRO A 175 2.08 3.76 -13.12
CA PRO A 175 1.41 3.18 -11.95
C PRO A 175 2.37 2.59 -10.91
N ALA A 176 3.42 1.89 -11.35
CA ALA A 176 4.41 1.30 -10.44
C ALA A 176 5.20 2.32 -9.62
N LEU A 177 5.29 3.57 -10.08
CA LEU A 177 5.89 4.70 -9.36
C LEU A 177 4.93 5.40 -8.41
N THR A 178 3.62 5.12 -8.49
CA THR A 178 2.61 5.71 -7.61
C THR A 178 2.52 4.97 -6.27
N ASP A 179 1.79 5.53 -5.31
CA ASP A 179 1.72 4.99 -3.95
C ASP A 179 0.86 3.72 -3.87
N TYR A 180 -0.31 3.75 -4.50
CA TYR A 180 -1.25 2.62 -4.49
C TYR A 180 -1.80 2.30 -5.87
N ILE A 181 -1.88 1.01 -6.15
CA ILE A 181 -2.43 0.45 -7.40
C ILE A 181 -3.67 -0.35 -7.08
N PHE A 182 -4.75 -0.04 -7.79
CA PHE A 182 -6.03 -0.74 -7.75
C PHE A 182 -6.23 -1.48 -9.06
N MET A 183 -6.70 -2.72 -9.03
CA MET A 183 -7.00 -3.49 -10.23
C MET A 183 -8.41 -4.07 -10.17
N VAL A 184 -9.06 -4.14 -11.33
CA VAL A 184 -10.38 -4.75 -11.50
C VAL A 184 -10.22 -6.19 -11.99
N GLU A 185 -10.82 -7.14 -11.31
CA GLU A 185 -10.77 -8.55 -11.68
C GLU A 185 -11.29 -8.80 -13.10
N ASN A 186 -10.67 -9.73 -13.80
CA ASN A 186 -11.06 -10.20 -15.14
C ASN A 186 -11.16 -9.11 -16.24
N SER A 187 -10.76 -7.87 -15.96
CA SER A 187 -10.83 -6.78 -16.94
C SER A 187 -9.58 -5.93 -17.03
N SER A 188 -8.75 -5.89 -15.98
CA SER A 188 -7.52 -5.13 -15.94
C SER A 188 -6.29 -6.04 -16.01
N TYR A 189 -5.29 -5.60 -16.78
CA TYR A 189 -4.06 -6.35 -16.99
C TYR A 189 -2.86 -5.42 -16.95
N MET A 190 -1.81 -5.82 -16.25
CA MET A 190 -0.51 -5.15 -16.25
C MET A 190 0.58 -6.13 -16.67
N PHE A 191 1.34 -5.81 -17.71
CA PHE A 191 2.53 -6.59 -18.09
C PHE A 191 3.49 -5.76 -18.95
N VAL A 192 4.77 -6.02 -18.85
CA VAL A 192 5.79 -5.36 -19.69
C VAL A 192 5.58 -5.74 -21.15
N THR A 193 5.35 -7.03 -21.41
CA THR A 193 5.02 -7.56 -22.74
C THR A 193 3.86 -8.54 -22.62
N GLY A 194 2.93 -8.47 -23.58
CA GLY A 194 1.75 -9.33 -23.58
C GLY A 194 2.02 -10.79 -23.94
N PRO A 195 1.01 -11.68 -23.76
CA PRO A 195 1.14 -13.13 -23.96
C PRO A 195 1.74 -13.56 -25.30
N ASN A 196 1.44 -12.84 -26.39
CA ASN A 196 1.98 -13.15 -27.73
C ASN A 196 3.50 -13.00 -27.80
N VAL A 197 4.05 -11.98 -27.15
CA VAL A 197 5.51 -11.76 -27.10
C VAL A 197 6.16 -12.80 -26.19
N VAL A 198 5.56 -13.09 -25.06
CA VAL A 198 6.01 -14.16 -24.14
C VAL A 198 6.08 -15.50 -24.90
N LYS A 199 5.02 -15.88 -25.63
CA LYS A 199 5.01 -17.10 -26.43
C LYS A 199 6.11 -17.12 -27.49
N THR A 200 6.38 -15.99 -28.14
CA THR A 200 7.40 -15.90 -29.19
C THR A 200 8.82 -16.01 -28.64
N VAL A 201 9.09 -15.42 -27.46
CA VAL A 201 10.45 -15.28 -26.93
C VAL A 201 10.81 -16.41 -25.97
N THR A 202 9.90 -16.78 -25.06
CA THR A 202 10.16 -17.79 -24.01
C THR A 202 9.46 -19.13 -24.28
N HIS A 203 8.59 -19.18 -25.30
CA HIS A 203 7.76 -20.34 -25.65
C HIS A 203 6.76 -20.75 -24.56
N GLU A 204 6.48 -19.88 -23.60
CA GLU A 204 5.44 -20.09 -22.59
C GLU A 204 4.06 -19.74 -23.15
N GLU A 205 3.08 -20.58 -22.88
CA GLU A 205 1.67 -20.32 -23.23
C GLU A 205 0.94 -19.86 -21.97
N VAL A 206 0.53 -18.58 -21.95
CA VAL A 206 -0.18 -17.96 -20.84
C VAL A 206 -1.31 -17.07 -21.37
N THR A 207 -2.39 -16.96 -20.61
CA THR A 207 -3.45 -15.98 -20.86
C THR A 207 -3.05 -14.61 -20.30
N SER A 208 -3.76 -13.54 -20.68
CA SER A 208 -3.53 -12.21 -20.10
C SER A 208 -3.80 -12.19 -18.60
N GLU A 209 -4.81 -12.93 -18.13
CA GLU A 209 -5.15 -13.04 -16.71
C GLU A 209 -4.05 -13.76 -15.91
N GLU A 210 -3.54 -14.87 -16.41
CA GLU A 210 -2.47 -15.62 -15.75
C GLU A 210 -1.14 -14.87 -15.71
N LEU A 211 -0.85 -14.08 -16.78
CA LEU A 211 0.38 -13.32 -16.89
C LEU A 211 0.38 -12.07 -16.01
N GLY A 212 -0.71 -11.30 -16.05
CA GLY A 212 -0.74 -9.98 -15.41
C GLY A 212 -2.12 -9.49 -15.04
N GLY A 213 -3.07 -10.38 -14.75
CA GLY A 213 -4.37 -10.03 -14.19
C GLY A 213 -4.30 -9.62 -12.72
N ALA A 214 -5.42 -9.14 -12.19
CA ALA A 214 -5.52 -8.67 -10.81
C ALA A 214 -5.07 -9.73 -9.80
N SER A 215 -5.52 -10.98 -9.96
CA SER A 215 -5.12 -12.10 -9.09
C SER A 215 -3.62 -12.43 -9.17
N ALA A 216 -3.00 -12.35 -10.36
CA ALA A 216 -1.56 -12.58 -10.50
C ALA A 216 -0.76 -11.53 -9.74
N HIS A 217 -1.19 -10.27 -9.78
CA HIS A 217 -0.49 -9.16 -9.13
C HIS A 217 -0.82 -9.02 -7.64
N SER A 218 -2.00 -9.45 -7.19
CA SER A 218 -2.34 -9.42 -5.75
C SER A 218 -1.65 -10.55 -4.97
N ILE A 219 -1.46 -11.74 -5.56
CA ILE A 219 -0.95 -12.91 -4.82
C ILE A 219 0.55 -13.14 -5.06
N LYS A 220 1.01 -12.99 -6.33
CA LYS A 220 2.37 -13.42 -6.70
C LYS A 220 3.39 -12.30 -6.65
N SER A 221 3.10 -11.15 -7.28
CA SER A 221 4.07 -10.06 -7.45
C SER A 221 3.94 -8.94 -6.43
N GLY A 222 2.78 -8.77 -5.78
CA GLY A 222 2.53 -7.66 -4.86
C GLY A 222 2.49 -6.28 -5.55
N VAL A 223 2.30 -6.23 -6.86
CA VAL A 223 2.20 -4.96 -7.60
C VAL A 223 0.89 -4.25 -7.29
N THR A 224 -0.22 -5.00 -7.22
CA THR A 224 -1.51 -4.40 -6.88
C THR A 224 -1.77 -4.45 -5.38
N HIS A 225 -2.27 -3.34 -4.84
CA HIS A 225 -2.57 -3.17 -3.43
C HIS A 225 -4.02 -3.53 -3.11
N PHE A 226 -4.92 -3.30 -4.06
CA PHE A 226 -6.36 -3.54 -3.92
C PHE A 226 -6.92 -4.19 -5.19
N THR A 227 -7.79 -5.18 -5.01
CA THR A 227 -8.52 -5.84 -6.09
C THR A 227 -10.01 -5.68 -5.86
N SER A 228 -10.75 -5.38 -6.93
CA SER A 228 -12.19 -5.12 -6.87
C SER A 228 -12.90 -5.91 -7.98
N GLU A 229 -14.12 -6.35 -7.73
CA GLU A 229 -14.92 -7.17 -8.65
C GLU A 229 -15.36 -6.42 -9.92
N ASN A 230 -15.46 -5.08 -9.85
CA ASN A 230 -15.87 -4.22 -10.95
C ASN A 230 -15.33 -2.80 -10.80
N GLU A 231 -15.46 -1.97 -11.86
CA GLU A 231 -14.91 -0.61 -11.89
C GLU A 231 -15.57 0.32 -10.83
N VAL A 232 -16.84 0.15 -10.51
CA VAL A 232 -17.55 0.96 -9.51
C VAL A 232 -17.04 0.64 -8.10
N ALA A 233 -16.86 -0.63 -7.79
CA ALA A 233 -16.26 -1.07 -6.53
C ALA A 233 -14.82 -0.54 -6.40
N CYS A 234 -14.02 -0.61 -7.47
CA CYS A 234 -12.66 -0.07 -7.52
C CYS A 234 -12.63 1.45 -7.24
N ILE A 235 -13.54 2.19 -7.83
CA ILE A 235 -13.68 3.64 -7.57
C ILE A 235 -14.07 3.89 -6.10
N GLN A 236 -14.94 3.06 -5.52
CA GLN A 236 -15.29 3.17 -4.11
C GLN A 236 -14.10 2.87 -3.20
N ASP A 237 -13.24 1.92 -3.55
CA ASP A 237 -12.02 1.61 -2.80
C ASP A 237 -11.04 2.79 -2.82
N ILE A 238 -10.93 3.52 -3.94
CA ILE A 238 -10.15 4.77 -3.99
C ILE A 238 -10.70 5.81 -3.00
N LYS A 239 -12.02 6.02 -2.98
CA LYS A 239 -12.67 6.94 -2.04
C LYS A 239 -12.45 6.52 -0.59
N ASN A 240 -12.52 5.22 -0.31
CA ASN A 240 -12.29 4.67 1.02
C ASN A 240 -10.85 4.91 1.49
N LEU A 241 -9.85 4.70 0.61
CA LEU A 241 -8.45 4.96 0.95
C LEU A 241 -8.22 6.45 1.30
N LEU A 242 -8.83 7.36 0.53
CA LEU A 242 -8.66 8.81 0.76
C LEU A 242 -9.14 9.26 2.15
N LYS A 243 -10.01 8.51 2.82
CA LYS A 243 -10.44 8.80 4.21
C LYS A 243 -9.30 8.71 5.21
N TYR A 244 -8.27 7.91 4.92
CA TYR A 244 -7.15 7.68 5.83
C TYR A 244 -5.91 8.51 5.52
N VAL A 245 -5.84 9.11 4.33
CA VAL A 245 -4.64 9.77 3.81
C VAL A 245 -4.84 11.29 3.82
N PRO A 246 -3.86 12.10 4.27
CA PRO A 246 -3.95 13.56 4.22
C PRO A 246 -3.91 14.08 2.77
N GLN A 247 -4.10 15.39 2.61
CA GLN A 247 -4.09 16.03 1.29
C GLN A 247 -2.70 16.02 0.67
N ASN A 248 -1.66 16.18 1.49
CA ASN A 248 -0.26 16.22 1.08
C ASN A 248 0.67 15.96 2.29
N CYS A 249 1.98 15.99 2.08
CA CYS A 249 2.98 15.72 3.11
C CYS A 249 3.13 16.82 4.18
N GLU A 250 2.50 17.99 4.02
CA GLU A 250 2.54 19.08 5.00
C GLU A 250 1.35 19.04 5.97
N GLU A 251 0.30 18.29 5.61
CA GLU A 251 -0.88 18.13 6.45
C GLU A 251 -0.74 16.95 7.42
N GLU A 252 -1.46 17.05 8.53
CA GLU A 252 -1.57 15.95 9.49
C GLU A 252 -2.49 14.85 8.99
N SER A 253 -2.35 13.65 9.56
CA SER A 253 -3.25 12.54 9.27
C SER A 253 -4.71 12.91 9.58
N PRO A 254 -5.68 12.45 8.77
CA PRO A 254 -7.09 12.76 8.97
C PRO A 254 -7.59 12.43 10.38
N GLN A 255 -8.44 13.31 10.91
CA GLN A 255 -9.07 13.13 12.20
C GLN A 255 -10.57 13.35 12.08
N TYR A 256 -11.34 12.45 12.68
CA TYR A 256 -12.81 12.44 12.68
C TYR A 256 -13.34 12.53 14.11
N GLU A 257 -14.57 13.01 14.24
CA GLU A 257 -15.30 12.89 15.49
C GLU A 257 -15.55 11.40 15.78
N TYR A 258 -15.34 10.98 17.01
CA TYR A 258 -15.64 9.63 17.45
C TYR A 258 -16.38 9.68 18.77
N GLU A 259 -17.32 8.77 18.93
CA GLU A 259 -17.94 8.55 20.23
C GLU A 259 -16.92 7.83 21.12
N SER A 260 -16.56 8.46 22.23
CA SER A 260 -15.73 7.84 23.27
C SER A 260 -16.52 6.68 23.87
N ALA A 261 -16.37 5.52 23.28
CA ALA A 261 -16.72 4.32 24.00
C ALA A 261 -15.54 4.04 24.94
N ASP A 262 -15.69 4.39 26.22
CA ASP A 262 -14.87 3.87 27.31
C ASP A 262 -15.14 2.36 27.48
N GLU A 263 -15.30 1.66 26.37
CA GLU A 263 -15.50 0.23 26.35
C GLU A 263 -14.18 -0.42 26.72
N ILE A 264 -14.14 -0.90 27.95
CA ILE A 264 -13.13 -1.86 28.36
C ILE A 264 -13.20 -3.03 27.39
N ARG A 265 -12.16 -3.21 26.62
CA ARG A 265 -12.10 -4.26 25.60
C ARG A 265 -11.75 -5.61 26.23
N GLU A 266 -12.61 -6.12 27.10
CA GLU A 266 -12.39 -7.39 27.85
C GLU A 266 -12.07 -8.57 26.92
N ALA A 267 -12.59 -8.56 25.69
CA ALA A 267 -12.29 -9.59 24.69
C ALA A 267 -10.78 -9.75 24.43
N LEU A 268 -10.00 -8.66 24.53
CA LEU A 268 -8.54 -8.71 24.34
C LEU A 268 -7.83 -9.63 25.34
N ASN A 269 -8.37 -9.79 26.56
CA ASN A 269 -7.78 -10.66 27.57
C ASN A 269 -7.83 -12.16 27.21
N SER A 270 -8.65 -12.55 26.25
CA SER A 270 -8.88 -13.94 25.86
C SER A 270 -8.53 -14.28 24.41
N ILE A 271 -8.14 -13.30 23.59
CA ILE A 271 -7.83 -13.53 22.17
C ILE A 271 -6.56 -14.39 22.01
N ILE A 272 -5.52 -14.13 22.81
CA ILE A 272 -4.28 -14.89 22.72
C ILE A 272 -4.45 -16.26 23.38
N PRO A 273 -4.25 -17.37 22.64
CA PRO A 273 -4.29 -18.71 23.23
C PRO A 273 -3.21 -18.90 24.30
N SER A 274 -3.55 -19.62 25.37
CA SER A 274 -2.58 -19.98 26.41
C SER A 274 -1.47 -20.89 25.91
N ASN A 275 -1.72 -21.68 24.86
CA ASN A 275 -0.69 -22.46 24.20
C ASN A 275 0.08 -21.58 23.19
N PRO A 276 1.38 -21.30 23.40
CA PRO A 276 2.16 -20.42 22.53
C PRO A 276 2.33 -20.91 21.09
N ASN A 277 2.04 -22.17 20.83
CA ASN A 277 2.09 -22.77 19.49
C ASN A 277 0.74 -22.78 18.76
N GLN A 278 -0.34 -22.40 19.43
CA GLN A 278 -1.64 -22.29 18.80
C GLN A 278 -1.73 -20.95 18.04
N PRO A 279 -2.06 -20.98 16.71
CA PRO A 279 -2.24 -19.76 15.94
C PRO A 279 -3.53 -19.04 16.35
N TYR A 280 -3.57 -17.73 16.11
CA TYR A 280 -4.75 -16.87 16.19
C TYR A 280 -4.68 -15.82 15.09
N ASP A 281 -5.80 -15.18 14.78
CA ASP A 281 -5.84 -14.11 13.78
C ASP A 281 -5.57 -12.75 14.45
N ILE A 282 -4.46 -12.10 14.07
CA ILE A 282 -4.09 -10.78 14.61
C ILE A 282 -5.13 -9.70 14.26
N LYS A 283 -5.94 -9.90 13.21
CA LYS A 283 -7.01 -8.97 12.84
C LYS A 283 -8.08 -8.85 13.92
N GLU A 284 -8.28 -9.87 14.74
CA GLU A 284 -9.17 -9.79 15.90
C GLU A 284 -8.62 -8.83 16.96
N VAL A 285 -7.29 -8.84 17.19
CA VAL A 285 -6.63 -7.88 18.08
C VAL A 285 -6.74 -6.47 17.53
N ILE A 286 -6.45 -6.29 16.23
CA ILE A 286 -6.56 -5.00 15.55
C ILE A 286 -7.98 -4.44 15.70
N SER A 287 -8.99 -5.21 15.26
CA SER A 287 -10.39 -4.78 15.26
C SER A 287 -10.94 -4.51 16.67
N SER A 288 -10.43 -5.23 17.67
CA SER A 288 -10.79 -5.00 19.09
C SER A 288 -10.07 -3.80 19.69
N THR A 289 -9.03 -3.27 19.05
CA THR A 289 -8.24 -2.14 19.57
C THR A 289 -8.67 -0.81 18.96
N ILE A 290 -8.88 -0.77 17.64
CA ILE A 290 -9.20 0.46 16.90
C ILE A 290 -10.69 0.78 16.92
N ASP A 291 -11.09 1.87 16.28
CA ASP A 291 -12.50 2.26 16.14
C ASP A 291 -13.24 1.21 15.29
N SER A 292 -14.45 0.86 15.69
CA SER A 292 -15.22 -0.24 15.11
C SER A 292 -15.40 -0.07 13.61
N GLY A 293 -15.10 -1.13 12.84
CA GLY A 293 -15.28 -1.15 11.38
C GLY A 293 -14.33 -0.26 10.59
N SER A 294 -13.31 0.35 11.24
CA SER A 294 -12.39 1.28 10.58
C SER A 294 -11.16 0.61 9.96
N PHE A 295 -10.95 -0.69 10.11
CA PHE A 295 -9.78 -1.35 9.55
C PHE A 295 -9.86 -1.47 8.03
N TYR A 296 -8.91 -0.88 7.32
CA TYR A 296 -8.78 -0.91 5.87
C TYR A 296 -7.45 -1.54 5.46
N GLU A 297 -7.50 -2.85 5.18
CA GLU A 297 -6.31 -3.68 4.91
C GLU A 297 -5.73 -3.40 3.52
N VAL A 298 -4.41 -3.27 3.43
CA VAL A 298 -3.64 -3.09 2.19
C VAL A 298 -2.92 -4.40 1.86
N HIS A 299 -2.86 -4.80 0.59
CA HIS A 299 -2.22 -6.05 0.17
C HIS A 299 -2.77 -7.29 0.89
N LYS A 300 -4.08 -7.39 0.99
CA LYS A 300 -4.75 -8.46 1.75
C LYS A 300 -4.26 -9.87 1.37
N ASP A 301 -4.07 -10.12 0.07
CA ASP A 301 -3.74 -11.43 -0.50
C ASP A 301 -2.23 -11.61 -0.77
N TYR A 302 -1.39 -10.63 -0.42
CA TYR A 302 0.05 -10.68 -0.59
C TYR A 302 0.77 -10.75 0.75
N ALA A 303 1.70 -11.70 0.90
CA ALA A 303 2.48 -11.87 2.13
C ALA A 303 1.57 -11.86 3.38
N GLU A 304 0.65 -12.83 3.47
CA GLU A 304 -0.39 -12.90 4.50
C GLU A 304 0.18 -13.08 5.92
N ASN A 305 1.45 -13.46 6.05
CA ASN A 305 2.19 -13.56 7.31
C ASN A 305 2.48 -12.19 7.97
N ILE A 306 2.23 -11.08 7.26
CA ILE A 306 2.20 -9.72 7.81
C ILE A 306 0.97 -8.97 7.31
N VAL A 307 0.29 -8.31 8.23
CA VAL A 307 -0.88 -7.46 7.95
C VAL A 307 -0.44 -6.00 7.98
N VAL A 308 -0.78 -5.26 6.94
CA VAL A 308 -0.63 -3.80 6.92
C VAL A 308 -1.94 -3.15 6.49
N GLY A 309 -2.26 -2.00 7.03
CA GLY A 309 -3.49 -1.30 6.70
C GLY A 309 -3.68 -0.04 7.52
N PHE A 310 -4.73 0.68 7.22
CA PHE A 310 -5.14 1.88 7.95
C PHE A 310 -6.26 1.54 8.94
N GLY A 311 -6.37 2.36 9.97
CA GLY A 311 -7.48 2.32 10.90
C GLY A 311 -7.69 3.67 11.58
N LEU A 312 -8.79 3.82 12.27
CA LEU A 312 -9.02 4.98 13.14
C LEU A 312 -8.82 4.57 14.58
N LEU A 313 -8.09 5.37 15.34
CA LEU A 313 -7.92 5.18 16.79
C LEU A 313 -8.25 6.49 17.49
N GLY A 314 -9.40 6.51 18.18
CA GLY A 314 -9.92 7.75 18.72
C GLY A 314 -10.19 8.81 17.63
N GLY A 315 -10.73 8.37 16.49
CA GLY A 315 -11.00 9.20 15.33
C GLY A 315 -9.77 9.57 14.49
N LYS A 316 -8.54 9.35 14.98
CA LYS A 316 -7.31 9.70 14.25
C LYS A 316 -6.87 8.55 13.33
N SER A 317 -6.56 8.87 12.08
CA SER A 317 -6.01 7.90 11.14
C SER A 317 -4.61 7.47 11.55
N ILE A 318 -4.39 6.16 11.59
CA ILE A 318 -3.11 5.52 11.90
C ILE A 318 -2.81 4.41 10.89
N GLY A 319 -1.52 4.16 10.65
CA GLY A 319 -1.04 2.99 9.93
C GLY A 319 -0.77 1.84 10.90
N ILE A 320 -1.17 0.66 10.54
CA ILE A 320 -1.03 -0.56 11.35
C ILE A 320 -0.13 -1.54 10.63
N VAL A 321 0.86 -2.08 11.33
CA VAL A 321 1.74 -3.17 10.87
C VAL A 321 1.69 -4.27 11.92
N ALA A 322 1.33 -5.50 11.54
CA ALA A 322 1.16 -6.58 12.50
C ALA A 322 1.63 -7.93 11.93
N ASN A 323 2.36 -8.70 12.73
CA ASN A 323 2.65 -10.09 12.37
C ASN A 323 1.35 -10.91 12.45
N GLN A 324 1.16 -11.83 11.48
CA GLN A 324 -0.04 -12.68 11.42
C GLN A 324 0.29 -14.13 11.80
N PRO A 325 0.07 -14.53 13.06
CA PRO A 325 0.42 -15.87 13.51
C PRO A 325 -0.35 -17.01 12.83
N ALA A 326 -1.50 -16.71 12.22
CA ALA A 326 -2.27 -17.69 11.46
C ALA A 326 -1.57 -18.13 10.15
N PHE A 327 -0.64 -17.30 9.63
CA PHE A 327 0.10 -17.59 8.40
C PHE A 327 1.61 -17.64 8.69
N LEU A 328 2.26 -18.75 8.37
CA LEU A 328 3.69 -18.97 8.62
C LEU A 328 4.13 -18.55 10.04
N ALA A 329 3.26 -18.71 11.03
CA ALA A 329 3.49 -18.33 12.43
C ALA A 329 3.91 -16.84 12.62
N GLY A 330 3.64 -15.96 11.67
CA GLY A 330 4.00 -14.55 11.72
C GLY A 330 5.48 -14.25 11.46
N VAL A 331 6.26 -15.19 10.90
CA VAL A 331 7.68 -14.96 10.56
C VAL A 331 7.83 -13.83 9.54
N LEU A 332 8.98 -13.16 9.53
CA LEU A 332 9.36 -12.24 8.45
C LEU A 332 10.05 -13.04 7.33
N ASP A 333 9.50 -12.95 6.13
CA ASP A 333 10.11 -13.43 4.89
C ASP A 333 10.43 -12.27 3.94
N ASN A 334 10.94 -12.56 2.76
CA ASN A 334 11.26 -11.56 1.74
C ASN A 334 10.08 -10.66 1.43
N LYS A 335 8.92 -11.26 1.16
CA LYS A 335 7.71 -10.54 0.74
C LYS A 335 7.10 -9.73 1.88
N ALA A 336 7.03 -10.28 3.09
CA ALA A 336 6.54 -9.56 4.27
C ALA A 336 7.40 -8.34 4.59
N SER A 337 8.72 -8.48 4.47
CA SER A 337 9.66 -7.38 4.69
C SER A 337 9.46 -6.23 3.68
N GLU A 338 9.27 -6.55 2.40
CA GLU A 338 9.02 -5.56 1.35
C GLU A 338 7.66 -4.87 1.51
N LYS A 339 6.60 -5.65 1.76
CA LYS A 339 5.24 -5.15 2.00
C LYS A 339 5.21 -4.15 3.16
N ALA A 340 5.76 -4.54 4.30
CA ALA A 340 5.78 -3.68 5.48
C ALA A 340 6.68 -2.44 5.30
N ALA A 341 7.87 -2.59 4.69
CA ALA A 341 8.77 -1.47 4.45
C ALA A 341 8.13 -0.39 3.56
N ARG A 342 7.46 -0.80 2.48
CA ARG A 342 6.74 0.12 1.58
C ARG A 342 5.63 0.87 2.31
N PHE A 343 4.85 0.17 3.12
CA PHE A 343 3.75 0.75 3.89
C PHE A 343 4.24 1.73 4.96
N VAL A 344 5.27 1.36 5.73
CA VAL A 344 5.88 2.25 6.74
C VAL A 344 6.39 3.54 6.12
N ARG A 345 7.08 3.47 4.98
CA ARG A 345 7.56 4.67 4.27
C ARG A 345 6.44 5.55 3.79
N PHE A 346 5.35 4.97 3.28
CA PHE A 346 4.16 5.74 2.90
C PHE A 346 3.58 6.49 4.10
N CYS A 347 3.39 5.80 5.22
CA CYS A 347 2.86 6.42 6.43
C CYS A 347 3.75 7.58 6.92
N ASP A 348 5.07 7.39 6.89
CA ASP A 348 6.03 8.43 7.28
C ASP A 348 6.00 9.64 6.34
N CYS A 349 5.91 9.43 5.01
CA CYS A 349 5.80 10.50 4.03
C CYS A 349 4.56 11.38 4.24
N PHE A 350 3.48 10.81 4.76
CA PHE A 350 2.18 11.48 4.88
C PHE A 350 1.71 11.66 6.33
N ASN A 351 2.64 11.80 7.26
CA ASN A 351 2.36 12.11 8.68
C ASN A 351 1.36 11.19 9.36
N ILE A 352 1.28 9.93 8.93
CA ILE A 352 0.37 8.93 9.50
C ILE A 352 1.09 8.17 10.61
N PRO A 353 0.67 8.30 11.89
CA PRO A 353 1.31 7.59 13.00
C PRO A 353 1.23 6.07 12.84
N LEU A 354 2.23 5.36 13.34
CA LEU A 354 2.36 3.92 13.17
C LEU A 354 2.09 3.16 14.48
N LEU A 355 1.20 2.18 14.40
CA LEU A 355 0.95 1.18 15.43
C LEU A 355 1.45 -0.18 14.96
N VAL A 356 2.31 -0.81 15.77
CA VAL A 356 2.84 -2.14 15.47
C VAL A 356 2.32 -3.14 16.50
N PHE A 357 1.75 -4.26 16.04
CA PHE A 357 1.49 -5.43 16.86
C PHE A 357 2.51 -6.50 16.54
N GLU A 358 3.27 -6.91 17.54
CA GLU A 358 4.37 -7.84 17.38
C GLU A 358 4.06 -9.21 17.96
N ASP A 359 4.11 -10.23 17.09
CA ASP A 359 4.14 -11.65 17.41
C ASP A 359 5.00 -12.36 16.37
N VAL A 360 6.33 -12.27 16.51
CA VAL A 360 7.30 -12.70 15.52
C VAL A 360 8.30 -13.71 16.09
N PRO A 361 8.35 -14.96 15.58
CA PRO A 361 9.32 -15.95 16.03
C PRO A 361 10.71 -15.80 15.38
N GLY A 362 10.86 -14.87 14.41
CA GLY A 362 12.11 -14.64 13.70
C GLY A 362 11.92 -14.37 12.20
N PHE A 363 13.04 -14.34 11.49
CA PHE A 363 13.06 -14.40 10.03
C PHE A 363 12.93 -15.85 9.54
N LEU A 364 12.26 -16.05 8.39
CA LEU A 364 12.08 -17.37 7.80
C LEU A 364 13.43 -17.91 7.31
N PRO A 365 13.90 -19.06 7.84
CA PRO A 365 15.15 -19.67 7.38
C PRO A 365 14.95 -20.43 6.07
N GLY A 366 16.04 -20.69 5.37
CA GLY A 366 16.06 -21.57 4.21
C GLY A 366 16.75 -20.96 2.99
N THR A 367 17.24 -21.83 2.11
CA THR A 367 18.00 -21.42 0.92
C THR A 367 17.18 -20.54 -0.02
N ASP A 368 15.89 -20.79 -0.15
CA ASP A 368 15.00 -19.95 -0.95
C ASP A 368 14.98 -18.50 -0.44
N GLN A 369 14.88 -18.30 0.88
CA GLN A 369 14.89 -16.97 1.48
C GLN A 369 16.26 -16.31 1.35
N GLU A 370 17.34 -17.02 1.65
CA GLU A 370 18.70 -16.50 1.56
C GLU A 370 19.06 -16.06 0.13
N TRP A 371 18.78 -16.92 -0.85
CA TRP A 371 19.12 -16.65 -2.25
C TRP A 371 18.23 -15.57 -2.89
N ASN A 372 17.00 -15.42 -2.41
CA ASN A 372 16.10 -14.35 -2.84
C ASN A 372 16.27 -13.06 -2.02
N GLY A 373 17.26 -12.99 -1.13
CA GLY A 373 17.75 -11.74 -0.53
C GLY A 373 17.08 -11.35 0.78
N ILE A 374 16.78 -12.31 1.66
CA ILE A 374 16.17 -12.03 2.98
C ILE A 374 16.95 -10.98 3.78
N ILE A 375 18.30 -10.99 3.71
CA ILE A 375 19.14 -10.00 4.38
C ILE A 375 18.86 -8.59 3.84
N LYS A 376 18.80 -8.44 2.52
CA LYS A 376 18.53 -7.15 1.86
C LYS A 376 17.09 -6.69 2.15
N ASN A 377 16.13 -7.57 2.03
CA ASN A 377 14.71 -7.23 2.20
C ASN A 377 14.37 -6.98 3.68
N GLY A 378 14.93 -7.74 4.61
CA GLY A 378 14.83 -7.44 6.04
C GLY A 378 15.48 -6.10 6.40
N ALA A 379 16.60 -5.76 5.76
CA ALA A 379 17.25 -4.46 5.94
C ALA A 379 16.38 -3.29 5.40
N LYS A 380 15.53 -3.50 4.37
CA LYS A 380 14.57 -2.47 3.93
C LYS A 380 13.57 -2.12 5.04
N LEU A 381 13.01 -3.12 5.70
CA LEU A 381 12.05 -2.92 6.78
C LEU A 381 12.71 -2.24 7.99
N LEU A 382 13.88 -2.72 8.39
CA LEU A 382 14.68 -2.10 9.44
C LEU A 382 14.97 -0.63 9.12
N TYR A 383 15.41 -0.34 7.90
CA TYR A 383 15.69 1.02 7.45
C TYR A 383 14.44 1.90 7.50
N ALA A 384 13.30 1.40 7.00
CA ALA A 384 12.04 2.14 6.97
C ALA A 384 11.61 2.57 8.38
N PHE A 385 11.66 1.67 9.35
CA PHE A 385 11.36 2.03 10.74
C PHE A 385 12.40 2.97 11.37
N CYS A 386 13.70 2.74 11.15
CA CYS A 386 14.74 3.62 11.69
C CYS A 386 14.66 5.05 11.14
N GLU A 387 14.26 5.21 9.88
CA GLU A 387 14.16 6.53 9.24
C GLU A 387 12.86 7.27 9.57
N ALA A 388 11.79 6.54 9.92
CA ALA A 388 10.47 7.10 10.15
C ALA A 388 10.47 8.14 11.29
N THR A 389 9.84 9.28 11.01
CA THR A 389 9.76 10.46 11.90
C THR A 389 8.44 10.58 12.64
N VAL A 390 7.38 9.94 12.12
CA VAL A 390 6.05 9.94 12.75
C VAL A 390 6.05 9.25 14.11
N PRO A 391 5.05 9.51 14.98
CA PRO A 391 4.85 8.72 16.19
C PRO A 391 4.77 7.22 15.89
N ARG A 392 5.54 6.41 16.62
CA ARG A 392 5.63 4.95 16.43
C ARG A 392 5.49 4.23 17.75
N ILE A 393 4.45 3.42 17.86
CA ILE A 393 4.15 2.66 19.08
C ILE A 393 4.10 1.17 18.77
N THR A 394 4.70 0.34 19.62
CA THR A 394 4.66 -1.12 19.51
C THR A 394 3.94 -1.73 20.69
N VAL A 395 3.12 -2.73 20.42
CA VAL A 395 2.51 -3.63 21.41
C VAL A 395 2.99 -5.05 21.13
N ILE A 396 3.82 -5.59 22.01
CA ILE A 396 4.30 -6.97 21.93
C ILE A 396 3.22 -7.86 22.53
N THR A 397 2.53 -8.62 21.69
CA THR A 397 1.39 -9.44 22.11
C THR A 397 1.82 -10.82 22.60
N ARG A 398 2.84 -11.43 21.94
CA ARG A 398 3.34 -12.75 22.31
C ARG A 398 4.84 -12.87 22.00
N LYS A 399 5.24 -13.50 20.88
CA LYS A 399 6.65 -13.74 20.53
C LYS A 399 7.34 -12.50 20.00
N ALA A 400 8.57 -12.26 20.44
CA ALA A 400 9.45 -11.23 19.95
C ALA A 400 10.90 -11.77 20.01
N TYR A 401 11.31 -12.51 18.96
CA TYR A 401 12.55 -13.28 18.98
C TYR A 401 13.60 -12.77 18.00
N GLY A 402 14.84 -12.72 18.51
CA GLY A 402 16.05 -12.47 17.73
C GLY A 402 16.04 -11.10 17.05
N GLY A 403 16.68 -11.00 15.87
CA GLY A 403 16.73 -9.76 15.11
C GLY A 403 15.36 -9.27 14.60
N ALA A 404 14.37 -10.14 14.51
CA ALA A 404 13.03 -9.74 14.13
C ALA A 404 12.35 -8.87 15.18
N TYR A 405 12.61 -9.11 16.48
CA TYR A 405 12.23 -8.22 17.57
C TYR A 405 12.72 -6.78 17.32
N ASP A 406 14.00 -6.64 16.93
CA ASP A 406 14.53 -5.30 16.65
C ASP A 406 13.83 -4.66 15.46
N VAL A 407 13.66 -5.43 14.38
CA VAL A 407 13.11 -4.94 13.10
C VAL A 407 11.64 -4.51 13.22
N MET A 408 10.85 -5.18 14.07
CA MET A 408 9.43 -4.86 14.30
C MET A 408 9.22 -3.64 15.20
N ASN A 409 10.00 -2.59 14.97
CA ASN A 409 9.89 -1.30 15.65
C ASN A 409 10.18 -1.39 17.16
N SER A 410 11.31 -2.00 17.52
CA SER A 410 11.76 -1.99 18.90
C SER A 410 12.16 -0.58 19.38
N LYS A 411 12.22 -0.39 20.69
CA LYS A 411 12.69 0.85 21.31
C LYS A 411 14.13 1.20 20.88
N HIS A 412 14.95 0.19 20.61
CA HIS A 412 16.36 0.34 20.21
C HIS A 412 16.52 1.02 18.85
N ILE A 413 15.57 0.86 17.95
CA ILE A 413 15.58 1.52 16.63
C ILE A 413 14.73 2.81 16.60
N GLY A 414 14.35 3.32 17.78
CA GLY A 414 13.73 4.62 17.94
C GLY A 414 12.20 4.61 17.99
N ALA A 415 11.56 3.50 18.33
CA ALA A 415 10.14 3.51 18.68
C ALA A 415 9.92 4.43 19.91
N ASP A 416 8.82 5.18 19.89
CA ASP A 416 8.53 6.16 20.93
C ASP A 416 8.03 5.50 22.22
N MET A 417 7.13 4.51 22.08
CA MET A 417 6.58 3.73 23.19
C MET A 417 6.52 2.26 22.82
N ASN A 418 6.93 1.39 23.76
CA ASN A 418 6.83 -0.05 23.63
C ASN A 418 6.05 -0.63 24.81
N TYR A 419 4.89 -1.17 24.53
CA TYR A 419 4.07 -1.93 25.48
C TYR A 419 4.26 -3.42 25.28
N ALA A 420 4.10 -4.18 26.33
CA ALA A 420 4.04 -5.64 26.24
C ALA A 420 2.82 -6.17 27.01
N TRP A 421 2.21 -7.22 26.49
CA TRP A 421 1.23 -7.99 27.27
C TRP A 421 1.94 -8.98 28.20
N PRO A 422 1.29 -9.48 29.27
CA PRO A 422 1.89 -10.50 30.13
C PRO A 422 2.25 -11.81 29.41
N SER A 423 1.63 -12.07 28.26
CA SER A 423 1.91 -13.19 27.35
C SER A 423 3.15 -12.99 26.46
N ALA A 424 3.81 -11.82 26.52
CA ALA A 424 4.96 -11.53 25.68
C ALA A 424 6.19 -12.35 26.07
N GLU A 425 6.87 -12.89 25.07
CA GLU A 425 8.11 -13.64 25.20
C GLU A 425 9.21 -12.92 24.43
N ILE A 426 10.07 -12.17 25.13
CA ILE A 426 11.11 -11.33 24.53
C ILE A 426 12.46 -11.98 24.76
N ALA A 427 13.05 -12.61 23.73
CA ALA A 427 14.27 -13.41 23.86
C ALA A 427 15.07 -13.47 22.57
N VAL A 428 16.34 -13.90 22.67
CA VAL A 428 17.20 -14.12 21.49
C VAL A 428 16.63 -15.22 20.60
N MET A 429 16.03 -16.25 21.19
CA MET A 429 15.34 -17.34 20.50
C MET A 429 14.35 -18.04 21.45
N GLY A 430 13.44 -18.81 20.90
CA GLY A 430 12.49 -19.60 21.71
C GLY A 430 13.18 -20.57 22.67
N ALA A 431 12.57 -20.81 23.82
CA ALA A 431 13.14 -21.61 24.92
C ALA A 431 13.62 -23.00 24.50
N LYS A 432 12.88 -23.64 23.58
CA LYS A 432 13.25 -24.96 23.04
C LYS A 432 14.62 -24.95 22.38
N GLY A 433 14.86 -24.07 21.43
CA GLY A 433 16.14 -23.98 20.70
C GLY A 433 17.28 -23.49 21.59
N ALA A 434 17.00 -22.55 22.49
CA ALA A 434 17.99 -22.01 23.41
C ALA A 434 18.49 -23.08 24.39
N SER A 435 17.58 -23.88 24.95
CA SER A 435 17.94 -24.96 25.88
C SER A 435 18.78 -26.06 25.20
N GLU A 436 18.47 -26.42 23.95
CA GLU A 436 19.27 -27.37 23.18
C GLU A 436 20.73 -26.92 22.97
N ILE A 437 20.94 -25.61 22.81
CA ILE A 437 22.29 -25.07 22.61
C ILE A 437 23.04 -24.91 23.93
N ILE A 438 22.41 -24.26 24.90
CA ILE A 438 23.08 -23.89 26.17
C ILE A 438 23.36 -25.14 27.03
N PHE A 439 22.39 -26.03 27.15
CA PHE A 439 22.42 -27.18 28.03
C PHE A 439 22.75 -28.51 27.30
N LYS A 440 23.26 -28.41 26.07
CA LYS A 440 23.55 -29.60 25.23
C LYS A 440 24.27 -30.71 25.98
N ARG A 441 25.32 -30.38 26.77
CA ARG A 441 26.13 -31.37 27.52
C ARG A 441 25.33 -32.01 28.66
N GLU A 442 24.53 -31.24 29.36
CA GLU A 442 23.69 -31.73 30.46
C GLU A 442 22.59 -32.65 29.94
N ILE A 443 21.96 -32.26 28.82
CA ILE A 443 20.90 -33.03 28.19
C ILE A 443 21.45 -34.36 27.67
N THR A 444 22.56 -34.34 26.92
CA THR A 444 23.14 -35.56 26.34
C THR A 444 23.78 -36.49 27.36
N GLY A 445 24.17 -36.00 28.54
CA GLY A 445 24.75 -36.77 29.61
C GLY A 445 23.77 -37.31 30.65
N ALA A 446 22.48 -36.98 30.53
CA ALA A 446 21.44 -37.39 31.47
C ALA A 446 20.94 -38.81 31.18
N ASP A 447 20.51 -39.54 32.21
CA ASP A 447 19.90 -40.87 32.10
C ASP A 447 18.62 -40.85 31.26
N ASN A 448 17.84 -39.74 31.33
CA ASN A 448 16.69 -39.47 30.47
C ASN A 448 16.84 -38.09 29.79
N PRO A 449 17.43 -38.06 28.57
CA PRO A 449 17.69 -36.81 27.85
C PRO A 449 16.44 -36.00 27.53
N GLU A 450 15.30 -36.64 27.26
CA GLU A 450 14.04 -35.96 26.93
C GLU A 450 13.45 -35.25 28.15
N GLU A 451 13.45 -35.87 29.30
CA GLU A 451 12.99 -35.26 30.54
C GLU A 451 13.90 -34.11 30.98
N LYS A 452 15.21 -34.31 30.88
CA LYS A 452 16.20 -33.27 31.18
C LYS A 452 16.06 -32.05 30.26
N TRP A 453 15.76 -32.29 29.00
CA TRP A 453 15.51 -31.23 28.04
C TRP A 453 14.26 -30.42 28.41
N LYS A 454 13.14 -31.07 28.75
CA LYS A 454 11.91 -30.37 29.19
C LYS A 454 12.14 -29.53 30.46
N GLU A 455 12.91 -30.05 31.41
CA GLU A 455 13.34 -29.33 32.60
C GLU A 455 14.11 -28.06 32.22
N LYS A 456 15.09 -28.16 31.32
CA LYS A 456 15.93 -27.04 30.90
C LYS A 456 15.21 -26.02 30.00
N GLU A 457 14.27 -26.48 29.19
CA GLU A 457 13.37 -25.64 28.43
C GLU A 457 12.49 -24.78 29.38
N ALA A 458 11.91 -25.38 30.40
CA ALA A 458 11.12 -24.69 31.40
C ALA A 458 11.96 -23.68 32.20
N GLU A 459 13.18 -24.07 32.62
CA GLU A 459 14.13 -23.17 33.30
C GLU A 459 14.47 -21.94 32.45
N TYR A 460 14.77 -22.14 31.15
CA TYR A 460 15.04 -21.04 30.24
C TYR A 460 13.83 -20.15 30.00
N ALA A 461 12.64 -20.76 29.86
CA ALA A 461 11.40 -20.03 29.65
C ALA A 461 11.07 -19.13 30.85
N GLU A 462 11.21 -19.64 32.08
CA GLU A 462 10.99 -18.87 33.29
C GLU A 462 11.96 -17.68 33.39
N LEU A 463 13.21 -17.88 33.01
CA LEU A 463 14.23 -16.82 33.09
C LEU A 463 14.09 -15.77 32.00
N PHE A 464 13.76 -16.13 30.75
CA PHE A 464 13.91 -15.24 29.61
C PHE A 464 12.67 -15.07 28.73
N ALA A 465 11.76 -16.07 28.65
CA ALA A 465 10.56 -15.99 27.81
C ALA A 465 9.41 -15.28 28.56
N ASN A 466 9.65 -14.03 28.96
CA ASN A 466 8.68 -13.18 29.65
C ASN A 466 9.01 -11.70 29.38
N PRO A 467 8.04 -10.77 29.59
CA PRO A 467 8.28 -9.35 29.34
C PRO A 467 9.08 -8.64 30.45
N TYR A 468 9.17 -9.23 31.64
CA TYR A 468 9.66 -8.51 32.82
C TYR A 468 11.17 -8.24 32.80
N ASN A 469 11.96 -9.11 32.16
CA ASN A 469 13.39 -8.86 31.97
C ASN A 469 13.65 -7.67 31.06
N ALA A 470 12.88 -7.53 29.98
CA ALA A 470 12.96 -6.39 29.07
C ALA A 470 12.45 -5.10 29.76
N ALA A 471 11.36 -5.19 30.51
CA ALA A 471 10.82 -4.08 31.29
C ALA A 471 11.80 -3.58 32.37
N ALA A 472 12.46 -4.50 33.10
CA ALA A 472 13.48 -4.16 34.10
C ALA A 472 14.68 -3.42 33.51
N ARG A 473 14.95 -3.59 32.20
CA ARG A 473 16.00 -2.87 31.47
C ARG A 473 15.52 -1.60 30.78
N GLY A 474 14.22 -1.28 30.88
CA GLY A 474 13.61 -0.15 30.19
C GLY A 474 13.47 -0.34 28.68
N PHE A 475 13.52 -1.58 28.15
CA PHE A 475 13.29 -1.90 26.74
C PHE A 475 11.80 -1.94 26.41
N VAL A 476 10.96 -2.22 27.40
CA VAL A 476 9.51 -2.10 27.41
C VAL A 476 9.15 -1.00 28.40
N ASP A 477 8.31 -0.05 28.00
CA ASP A 477 7.93 1.08 28.85
C ASP A 477 6.92 0.65 29.92
N GLU A 478 6.00 -0.24 29.55
CA GLU A 478 5.00 -0.76 30.50
C GLU A 478 4.51 -2.15 30.05
N VAL A 479 4.33 -3.04 31.03
CA VAL A 479 3.58 -4.30 30.82
C VAL A 479 2.14 -4.01 31.18
N ILE A 480 1.22 -4.14 30.21
CA ILE A 480 -0.18 -3.73 30.32
C ILE A 480 -1.13 -4.93 30.24
N GLU A 481 -2.28 -4.86 30.92
CA GLU A 481 -3.36 -5.81 30.66
C GLU A 481 -3.88 -5.62 29.22
N PRO A 482 -4.12 -6.69 28.46
CA PRO A 482 -4.57 -6.57 27.06
C PRO A 482 -5.78 -5.66 26.87
N LYS A 483 -6.77 -5.71 27.78
CA LYS A 483 -7.97 -4.86 27.75
C LYS A 483 -7.69 -3.36 27.83
N GLN A 484 -6.54 -2.95 28.38
CA GLN A 484 -6.14 -1.54 28.52
C GLN A 484 -5.49 -0.98 27.25
N THR A 485 -5.19 -1.84 26.24
CA THR A 485 -4.40 -1.48 25.08
C THR A 485 -4.94 -0.24 24.37
N ARG A 486 -6.24 -0.19 24.08
CA ARG A 486 -6.85 0.95 23.38
C ARG A 486 -6.66 2.27 24.16
N GLU A 487 -6.97 2.29 25.43
CA GLU A 487 -6.85 3.49 26.27
C GLU A 487 -5.39 3.98 26.34
N LYS A 488 -4.45 3.05 26.55
CA LYS A 488 -3.02 3.36 26.59
C LYS A 488 -2.51 3.93 25.27
N LEU A 489 -2.94 3.36 24.15
CA LEU A 489 -2.54 3.82 22.82
C LEU A 489 -3.08 5.21 22.52
N ILE A 490 -4.36 5.50 22.80
CA ILE A 490 -4.94 6.84 22.61
C ILE A 490 -4.14 7.87 23.40
N LYS A 491 -3.88 7.62 24.68
CA LYS A 491 -3.09 8.52 25.53
C LYS A 491 -1.66 8.72 25.04
N ALA A 492 -1.03 7.65 24.55
CA ALA A 492 0.33 7.72 24.04
C ALA A 492 0.41 8.51 22.72
N PHE A 493 -0.50 8.30 21.77
CA PHE A 493 -0.54 9.08 20.55
C PHE A 493 -0.89 10.56 20.81
N ASP A 494 -1.76 10.85 21.77
CA ASP A 494 -2.04 12.23 22.19
C ASP A 494 -0.82 12.91 22.82
N MET A 495 -0.04 12.20 23.61
CA MET A 495 1.22 12.69 24.18
C MET A 495 2.25 12.97 23.07
N LEU A 496 2.26 12.15 22.02
CA LEU A 496 3.21 12.24 20.92
C LEU A 496 2.77 13.18 19.78
N LYS A 497 1.60 13.80 19.84
CA LYS A 497 1.04 14.62 18.75
C LYS A 497 1.94 15.75 18.26
N ASN A 498 2.81 16.28 19.13
CA ASN A 498 3.74 17.35 18.81
C ASN A 498 5.19 16.84 18.65
N LYS A 499 5.38 15.54 18.38
CA LYS A 499 6.70 14.96 18.19
C LYS A 499 7.41 15.61 17.02
N VAL A 500 8.66 16.05 17.25
CA VAL A 500 9.58 16.53 16.22
C VAL A 500 10.81 15.65 16.23
N ALA A 501 11.06 14.95 15.15
CA ALA A 501 12.26 14.13 15.00
C ALA A 501 13.40 14.96 14.37
N ASN A 502 14.56 15.00 15.04
CA ASN A 502 15.75 15.65 14.53
C ASN A 502 16.63 14.63 13.81
N LEU A 503 16.45 14.51 12.51
CA LEU A 503 17.30 13.68 11.66
C LEU A 503 18.47 14.49 11.10
N PRO A 504 19.66 13.86 10.85
CA PRO A 504 20.74 14.50 10.15
C PRO A 504 20.30 14.99 8.76
N LYS A 505 20.77 16.20 8.36
CA LYS A 505 20.50 16.71 7.00
C LYS A 505 21.16 15.80 5.96
N LYS A 506 20.40 15.35 4.98
CA LYS A 506 20.86 14.53 3.86
C LYS A 506 20.08 14.91 2.58
N LYS A 507 20.58 14.58 1.40
CA LYS A 507 19.85 14.81 0.15
C LYS A 507 18.61 13.92 0.08
N HIS A 508 18.77 12.66 0.42
CA HIS A 508 17.74 11.63 0.58
C HIS A 508 18.33 10.44 1.34
N GLY A 509 17.49 9.51 1.77
CA GLY A 509 17.96 8.23 2.31
C GLY A 509 18.55 7.34 1.21
N ASN A 510 19.51 6.48 1.58
CA ASN A 510 20.04 5.43 0.70
C ASN A 510 19.55 4.08 1.22
N ILE A 511 18.25 3.85 1.06
CA ILE A 511 17.61 2.58 1.47
C ILE A 511 18.15 1.42 0.60
N PRO A 512 18.35 0.23 1.16
CA PRO A 512 18.71 -0.96 0.39
C PRO A 512 17.55 -1.34 -0.56
N LEU A 513 17.71 -1.04 -1.86
CA LEU A 513 16.68 -1.26 -2.89
C LEU A 513 16.70 -2.69 -3.44
#